data_775d9da120df248910ee7a67323661f2
#
_entry.id   775d9da120df248910ee7a67323661f2
#
_cell.length_a   1.000
_cell.length_b   1.000
_cell.length_c   1.000
_cell.angle_alpha   90.00
_cell.angle_beta   90.00
_cell.angle_gamma   90.00
#
_symmetry.space_group_name_H-M   'P 1'
#
loop_
_entity.id
_entity.type
_entity.pdbx_description
1 polymer ?
#
loop_
_entity_poly.entity_id
_entity_poly.type
_entity_poly.pdbx_seq_one_letter_code
_entity_poly.pdbx_strand_id
1 'polypeptide(L)'
;MSCSKIFSGNFPELTYEIIKYFQNDFLTLHSCILVNRLWCRLATPLLWENPFSIHTENYNYIEIYLQYLNDDFKAKLKEYNIIINSLPSNTLFNYSSFLKYLNISKFISSVINWLEATNETSIYSDFIRLTSDICLSLLKIFIENEVNLNVLEIDFKYTSYKINLDDILELILQNTNFIHNIRNLNLYIVENKELKHRILSIIELHQNLKKILLDNSFFSYQSLLLSKDYNCSNTLSTIIFFYVDFEGIINLNRIFEQLNVLESVHIIYCSSLNTSFTQQIINLTKPFKLKSLFIENIEELSEIESLQLLIQKSCDYLENFGYNCGLIYPHELNTGIPQGIHQLLDLIMIHCKNIKFLDLDINDNWIIFPALNLIENIKHNLNYLSIDIYDNIKENNSFVIQRLGEIIPFKLEYLHLYLYYIEACDFEVFLKSSQDTFIKKLLINNFNFTEGQDILPSIKTYIMKKRRVKYLAINGAFFRSEFVSDELFLLKDEVKEFMLYDIKVQSYHDSIINLYDYMKEVN
;
A
#
# COMPACT_ATOMS: atom_id res chain seq x y z
N MET A 1 12.41 35.79 -11.47
CA MET A 1 12.72 35.02 -12.69
C MET A 1 11.42 34.77 -13.44
N SER A 2 11.38 34.95 -14.75
CA SER A 2 10.18 34.68 -15.54
C SER A 2 10.00 33.16 -15.68
N CYS A 3 8.81 32.61 -15.40
CA CYS A 3 8.48 31.20 -15.58
C CYS A 3 8.84 30.66 -16.97
N SER A 4 8.81 31.52 -17.99
CA SER A 4 9.16 31.16 -19.37
C SER A 4 10.58 30.59 -19.52
N LYS A 5 11.55 31.00 -18.68
CA LYS A 5 12.94 30.48 -18.73
C LYS A 5 13.08 29.06 -18.19
N ILE A 6 12.23 28.64 -17.25
CA ILE A 6 12.20 27.27 -16.73
C ILE A 6 11.69 26.33 -17.82
N PHE A 7 10.62 26.70 -18.49
CA PHE A 7 10.02 25.89 -19.57
C PHE A 7 10.82 25.89 -20.87
N SER A 8 11.71 26.87 -21.10
CA SER A 8 12.56 26.94 -22.27
C SER A 8 13.82 26.06 -22.19
N GLY A 9 14.08 25.38 -21.07
CA GLY A 9 15.18 24.43 -20.91
C GLY A 9 16.49 25.05 -20.44
N ASN A 10 16.48 26.29 -19.96
CA ASN A 10 17.69 26.94 -19.45
C ASN A 10 18.15 26.41 -18.08
N PHE A 11 17.34 25.56 -17.41
CA PHE A 11 17.64 24.95 -16.10
C PHE A 11 17.15 23.49 -16.08
N PRO A 12 17.88 22.56 -16.73
CA PRO A 12 17.46 21.16 -16.84
C PRO A 12 17.35 20.46 -15.47
N GLU A 13 18.22 20.79 -14.51
CA GLU A 13 18.21 20.23 -13.17
C GLU A 13 16.93 20.62 -12.41
N LEU A 14 16.55 21.89 -12.46
CA LEU A 14 15.31 22.39 -11.84
C LEU A 14 14.08 21.79 -12.52
N THR A 15 14.12 21.65 -13.85
CA THR A 15 13.05 21.02 -14.63
C THR A 15 12.91 19.55 -14.22
N TYR A 16 14.02 18.83 -14.01
CA TYR A 16 14.02 17.45 -13.54
C TYR A 16 13.39 17.32 -12.16
N GLU A 17 13.77 18.17 -11.19
CA GLU A 17 13.20 18.12 -9.85
C GLU A 17 11.67 18.41 -9.85
N ILE A 18 11.20 19.29 -10.73
CA ILE A 18 9.75 19.54 -10.90
C ILE A 18 9.06 18.30 -11.48
N ILE A 19 9.62 17.69 -12.54
CA ILE A 19 9.04 16.50 -13.18
C ILE A 19 9.06 15.30 -12.22
N LYS A 20 10.13 15.14 -11.45
CA LYS A 20 10.29 14.09 -10.45
C LYS A 20 9.21 14.13 -9.36
N TYR A 21 8.69 15.31 -9.04
CA TYR A 21 7.55 15.44 -8.12
C TYR A 21 6.29 14.69 -8.59
N PHE A 22 6.19 14.42 -9.90
CA PHE A 22 5.09 13.65 -10.50
C PHE A 22 5.42 12.17 -10.70
N GLN A 23 6.48 11.65 -10.08
CA GLN A 23 6.96 10.27 -10.31
C GLN A 23 5.86 9.21 -10.13
N ASN A 24 4.90 9.43 -9.22
CA ASN A 24 3.77 8.53 -8.98
C ASN A 24 2.48 8.95 -9.73
N ASP A 25 2.53 9.99 -10.56
CA ASP A 25 1.41 10.45 -11.36
C ASP A 25 1.69 10.19 -12.85
N PHE A 26 1.33 8.98 -13.29
CA PHE A 26 1.53 8.52 -14.66
C PHE A 26 0.92 9.47 -15.72
N LEU A 27 -0.29 9.98 -15.47
CA LEU A 27 -0.99 10.85 -16.43
C LEU A 27 -0.26 12.18 -16.59
N THR A 28 0.21 12.76 -15.49
CA THR A 28 0.98 14.00 -15.53
C THR A 28 2.36 13.77 -16.16
N LEU A 29 3.07 12.68 -15.84
CA LEU A 29 4.33 12.32 -16.49
C LEU A 29 4.17 12.12 -18.00
N HIS A 30 3.11 11.40 -18.41
CA HIS A 30 2.81 11.23 -19.83
C HIS A 30 2.55 12.57 -20.53
N SER A 31 1.84 13.50 -19.88
CA SER A 31 1.63 14.85 -20.40
C SER A 31 2.95 15.63 -20.51
N CYS A 32 3.88 15.44 -19.57
CA CYS A 32 5.22 16.05 -19.60
C CYS A 32 6.03 15.63 -20.84
N ILE A 33 5.90 14.39 -21.32
CA ILE A 33 6.58 13.90 -22.52
C ILE A 33 6.20 14.74 -23.76
N LEU A 34 4.99 15.24 -23.81
CA LEU A 34 4.43 15.96 -24.94
C LEU A 34 4.77 17.47 -24.96
N VAL A 35 5.41 18.01 -23.91
CA VAL A 35 5.69 19.45 -23.80
C VAL A 35 6.79 19.89 -24.77
N ASN A 36 7.96 19.26 -24.72
CA ASN A 36 9.10 19.51 -25.61
C ASN A 36 10.16 18.42 -25.49
N ARG A 37 11.21 18.47 -26.32
CA ARG A 37 12.29 17.45 -26.35
C ARG A 37 13.03 17.29 -25.02
N LEU A 38 13.24 18.37 -24.26
CA LEU A 38 13.91 18.31 -22.96
C LEU A 38 13.00 17.59 -21.95
N TRP A 39 11.76 18.01 -21.85
CA TRP A 39 10.79 17.38 -20.97
C TRP A 39 10.58 15.90 -21.30
N CYS A 40 10.51 15.56 -22.59
CA CYS A 40 10.45 14.17 -23.03
C CYS A 40 11.67 13.36 -22.52
N ARG A 41 12.89 13.89 -22.66
CA ARG A 41 14.12 13.21 -22.20
C ARG A 41 14.15 13.04 -20.67
N LEU A 42 13.60 13.98 -19.91
CA LEU A 42 13.60 13.95 -18.46
C LEU A 42 12.45 13.09 -17.88
N ALA A 43 11.27 13.14 -18.50
CA ALA A 43 10.08 12.42 -18.02
C ALA A 43 10.07 10.94 -18.43
N THR A 44 10.59 10.59 -19.62
CA THR A 44 10.59 9.20 -20.11
C THR A 44 11.28 8.23 -19.15
N PRO A 45 12.49 8.48 -18.63
CA PRO A 45 13.12 7.61 -17.63
C PRO A 45 12.24 7.39 -16.40
N LEU A 46 11.63 8.45 -15.86
CA LEU A 46 10.77 8.37 -14.68
C LEU A 46 9.50 7.53 -14.94
N LEU A 47 8.93 7.66 -16.14
CA LEU A 47 7.75 6.90 -16.56
C LEU A 47 8.04 5.40 -16.66
N TRP A 48 9.28 5.03 -17.05
CA TRP A 48 9.70 3.65 -17.27
C TRP A 48 10.49 3.04 -16.09
N GLU A 49 10.57 3.76 -14.95
CA GLU A 49 11.19 3.20 -13.74
C GLU A 49 10.42 2.05 -13.14
N ASN A 50 9.07 2.09 -13.24
CA ASN A 50 8.16 1.08 -12.68
C ASN A 50 6.97 0.80 -13.61
N PRO A 51 7.20 0.29 -14.83
CA PRO A 51 6.17 0.15 -15.86
C PRO A 51 5.10 -0.89 -15.50
N PHE A 52 5.47 -1.91 -14.71
CA PHE A 52 4.56 -3.02 -14.35
C PHE A 52 3.57 -2.66 -13.23
N SER A 53 3.73 -1.52 -12.55
CA SER A 53 2.79 -1.06 -11.52
C SER A 53 1.62 -0.25 -12.08
N ILE A 54 1.66 0.09 -13.36
CA ILE A 54 0.65 0.93 -14.00
C ILE A 54 -0.60 0.10 -14.24
N HIS A 55 -1.71 0.50 -13.60
CA HIS A 55 -3.01 -0.06 -13.93
C HIS A 55 -3.48 0.50 -15.27
N THR A 56 -3.42 -0.32 -16.30
CA THR A 56 -3.85 0.04 -17.66
C THR A 56 -4.60 -1.14 -18.27
N GLU A 57 -5.61 -0.84 -19.09
CA GLU A 57 -6.27 -1.83 -19.93
C GLU A 57 -5.43 -2.17 -21.17
N ASN A 58 -4.39 -1.38 -21.44
CA ASN A 58 -3.52 -1.53 -22.60
C ASN A 58 -2.11 -1.91 -22.20
N TYR A 59 -1.76 -3.17 -22.39
CA TYR A 59 -0.45 -3.74 -22.09
C TYR A 59 0.54 -3.70 -23.27
N ASN A 60 0.29 -2.90 -24.29
CA ASN A 60 1.15 -2.81 -25.50
C ASN A 60 2.57 -2.33 -25.20
N TYR A 61 2.83 -1.74 -24.03
CA TYR A 61 4.20 -1.42 -23.61
C TYR A 61 5.09 -2.67 -23.49
N ILE A 62 4.52 -3.87 -23.29
CA ILE A 62 5.27 -5.14 -23.35
C ILE A 62 5.89 -5.33 -24.72
N GLU A 63 5.20 -4.96 -25.82
CA GLU A 63 5.72 -5.08 -27.18
C GLU A 63 7.01 -4.27 -27.39
N ILE A 64 7.17 -3.16 -26.68
CA ILE A 64 8.40 -2.35 -26.74
C ILE A 64 9.61 -3.14 -26.26
N TYR A 65 9.45 -3.94 -25.21
CA TYR A 65 10.51 -4.83 -24.73
C TYR A 65 10.70 -6.03 -25.64
N LEU A 66 9.63 -6.61 -26.21
CA LEU A 66 9.69 -7.77 -27.09
C LEU A 66 10.46 -7.49 -28.41
N GLN A 67 10.62 -6.22 -28.79
CA GLN A 67 11.44 -5.86 -29.96
C GLN A 67 12.91 -6.24 -29.82
N TYR A 68 13.42 -6.27 -28.59
CA TYR A 68 14.81 -6.64 -28.29
C TYR A 68 15.02 -8.16 -28.25
N LEU A 69 13.97 -8.98 -28.42
CA LEU A 69 14.09 -10.43 -28.53
C LEU A 69 14.84 -10.84 -29.79
N ASN A 70 15.57 -11.94 -29.68
CA ASN A 70 16.25 -12.53 -30.84
C ASN A 70 15.24 -13.07 -31.87
N ASP A 71 15.72 -13.25 -33.09
CA ASP A 71 14.86 -13.65 -34.22
C ASP A 71 14.27 -15.05 -34.04
N ASP A 72 14.97 -15.98 -33.36
CA ASP A 72 14.48 -17.32 -33.07
C ASP A 72 13.26 -17.28 -32.15
N PHE A 73 13.29 -16.43 -31.10
CA PHE A 73 12.15 -16.29 -30.21
C PHE A 73 10.97 -15.56 -30.89
N LYS A 74 11.27 -14.55 -31.72
CA LYS A 74 10.24 -13.89 -32.54
C LYS A 74 9.58 -14.86 -33.52
N ALA A 75 10.35 -15.80 -34.10
CA ALA A 75 9.79 -16.87 -34.94
C ALA A 75 8.87 -17.80 -34.14
N LYS A 76 9.29 -18.18 -32.92
CA LYS A 76 8.46 -18.98 -32.00
C LYS A 76 7.12 -18.28 -31.65
N LEU A 77 7.12 -16.98 -31.38
CA LEU A 77 5.89 -16.22 -31.13
C LEU A 77 4.94 -16.23 -32.34
N LYS A 78 5.49 -16.19 -33.56
CA LYS A 78 4.68 -16.27 -34.78
C LYS A 78 4.01 -17.64 -34.94
N GLU A 79 4.62 -18.75 -34.48
CA GLU A 79 4.01 -20.08 -34.48
C GLU A 79 2.73 -20.12 -33.62
N TYR A 80 2.67 -19.28 -32.59
CA TYR A 80 1.50 -19.08 -31.73
C TYR A 80 0.54 -17.97 -32.24
N ASN A 81 0.68 -17.53 -33.52
CA ASN A 81 -0.08 -16.44 -34.13
C ASN A 81 0.07 -15.09 -33.44
N ILE A 82 1.10 -14.91 -32.63
CA ILE A 82 1.40 -13.62 -32.01
C ILE A 82 2.22 -12.78 -32.97
N ILE A 83 1.58 -11.74 -33.50
CA ILE A 83 2.23 -10.79 -34.39
C ILE A 83 2.66 -9.57 -33.56
N ILE A 84 3.96 -9.47 -33.29
CA ILE A 84 4.50 -8.24 -32.72
C ILE A 84 4.46 -7.20 -33.82
N ASN A 85 3.63 -6.17 -33.64
CA ASN A 85 3.58 -5.05 -34.57
C ASN A 85 4.98 -4.44 -34.67
N SER A 86 5.54 -4.42 -35.88
CA SER A 86 6.89 -3.90 -36.09
C SER A 86 6.91 -2.41 -35.85
N LEU A 87 7.15 -2.01 -34.60
CA LEU A 87 7.58 -0.65 -34.29
C LEU A 87 8.94 -0.43 -34.97
N PRO A 88 9.28 0.81 -35.36
CA PRO A 88 10.58 1.09 -36.01
C PRO A 88 11.73 0.51 -35.18
N SER A 89 12.67 -0.18 -35.82
CA SER A 89 13.83 -0.81 -35.19
C SER A 89 14.72 0.14 -34.38
N ASN A 90 14.52 1.44 -34.53
CA ASN A 90 15.23 2.49 -33.81
C ASN A 90 14.29 3.20 -32.86
N THR A 91 14.18 2.72 -31.63
CA THR A 91 13.52 3.45 -30.55
C THR A 91 14.36 4.64 -30.11
N LEU A 92 13.72 5.76 -29.71
CA LEU A 92 14.41 6.96 -29.25
C LEU A 92 15.22 6.73 -27.95
N PHE A 93 14.85 5.71 -27.19
CA PHE A 93 15.43 5.39 -25.88
C PHE A 93 15.64 3.88 -25.74
N ASN A 94 16.63 3.50 -24.94
CA ASN A 94 16.73 2.14 -24.42
C ASN A 94 15.81 2.00 -23.20
N TYR A 95 14.54 1.69 -23.43
CA TYR A 95 13.52 1.65 -22.37
C TYR A 95 13.82 0.62 -21.28
N SER A 96 14.45 -0.49 -21.62
CA SER A 96 14.82 -1.52 -20.65
C SER A 96 15.81 -1.01 -19.60
N SER A 97 16.71 -0.10 -19.95
CA SER A 97 17.71 0.46 -19.01
C SER A 97 17.13 1.37 -17.94
N PHE A 98 15.87 1.82 -18.08
CA PHE A 98 15.23 2.71 -17.11
C PHE A 98 14.57 2.00 -15.94
N LEU A 99 14.39 0.67 -16.02
CA LEU A 99 13.75 -0.12 -14.98
C LEU A 99 14.54 -0.02 -13.67
N LYS A 100 13.88 0.41 -12.58
CA LYS A 100 14.44 0.48 -11.23
C LYS A 100 13.66 -0.29 -10.20
N TYR A 101 12.39 -0.55 -10.49
CA TYR A 101 11.47 -1.26 -9.63
C TYR A 101 10.95 -2.51 -10.36
N LEU A 102 11.14 -3.68 -9.78
CA LEU A 102 10.62 -4.94 -10.31
C LEU A 102 9.78 -5.64 -9.25
N ASN A 103 8.47 -5.68 -9.44
CA ASN A 103 7.56 -6.58 -8.75
C ASN A 103 7.33 -7.81 -9.62
N ILE A 104 7.76 -8.97 -9.16
CA ILE A 104 7.72 -10.22 -9.96
C ILE A 104 6.27 -10.61 -10.30
N SER A 105 5.34 -10.49 -9.35
CA SER A 105 3.94 -10.83 -9.58
C SER A 105 3.28 -9.91 -10.61
N LYS A 106 3.47 -8.58 -10.46
CA LYS A 106 2.94 -7.60 -11.42
C LYS A 106 3.56 -7.73 -12.80
N PHE A 107 4.85 -8.04 -12.87
CA PHE A 107 5.55 -8.33 -14.13
C PHE A 107 4.92 -9.52 -14.84
N ILE A 108 4.74 -10.64 -14.14
CA ILE A 108 4.10 -11.85 -14.69
C ILE A 108 2.66 -11.54 -15.11
N SER A 109 1.88 -10.88 -14.25
CA SER A 109 0.49 -10.52 -14.55
C SER A 109 0.37 -9.60 -15.78
N SER A 110 1.33 -8.68 -15.97
CA SER A 110 1.36 -7.82 -17.15
C SER A 110 1.59 -8.61 -18.45
N VAL A 111 2.46 -9.61 -18.41
CA VAL A 111 2.69 -10.52 -19.55
C VAL A 111 1.46 -11.37 -19.82
N ILE A 112 0.81 -11.91 -18.79
CA ILE A 112 -0.45 -12.65 -18.91
C ILE A 112 -1.53 -11.81 -19.57
N ASN A 113 -1.80 -10.63 -19.05
CA ASN A 113 -2.86 -9.75 -19.56
C ASN A 113 -2.58 -9.30 -21.01
N TRP A 114 -1.31 -9.08 -21.35
CA TRP A 114 -0.91 -8.81 -22.72
C TRP A 114 -1.17 -10.01 -23.64
N LEU A 115 -0.83 -11.23 -23.21
CA LEU A 115 -1.09 -12.46 -23.97
C LEU A 115 -2.58 -12.71 -24.15
N GLU A 116 -3.39 -12.54 -23.11
CA GLU A 116 -4.85 -12.69 -23.17
C GLU A 116 -5.49 -11.69 -24.16
N ALA A 117 -4.94 -10.46 -24.23
CA ALA A 117 -5.43 -9.45 -25.16
C ALA A 117 -5.00 -9.69 -26.61
N THR A 118 -3.90 -10.44 -26.84
CA THR A 118 -3.31 -10.63 -28.17
C THR A 118 -3.55 -12.00 -28.76
N ASN A 119 -3.90 -13.00 -27.96
CA ASN A 119 -3.94 -14.40 -28.37
C ASN A 119 -5.16 -15.16 -27.83
N GLU A 120 -5.86 -15.86 -28.72
CA GLU A 120 -6.96 -16.79 -28.42
C GLU A 120 -6.44 -18.24 -28.24
N THR A 121 -5.34 -18.45 -27.51
CA THR A 121 -4.83 -19.82 -27.29
C THR A 121 -5.82 -20.63 -26.46
N SER A 122 -6.34 -21.69 -27.05
CA SER A 122 -7.35 -22.56 -26.45
C SER A 122 -6.78 -23.59 -25.46
N ILE A 123 -5.45 -23.77 -25.38
CA ILE A 123 -4.81 -24.80 -24.56
C ILE A 123 -4.07 -24.15 -23.38
N TYR A 124 -4.59 -24.39 -22.18
CA TYR A 124 -4.07 -23.83 -20.94
C TYR A 124 -2.57 -24.12 -20.67
N SER A 125 -2.11 -25.34 -21.01
CA SER A 125 -0.70 -25.72 -20.82
C SER A 125 0.26 -24.94 -21.72
N ASP A 126 -0.12 -24.67 -22.96
CA ASP A 126 0.70 -23.89 -23.89
C ASP A 126 0.74 -22.43 -23.51
N PHE A 127 -0.37 -21.90 -23.00
CA PHE A 127 -0.44 -20.54 -22.47
C PHE A 127 0.52 -20.34 -21.30
N ILE A 128 0.53 -21.23 -20.30
CA ILE A 128 1.46 -21.16 -19.16
C ILE A 128 2.91 -21.22 -19.62
N ARG A 129 3.23 -22.16 -20.50
CA ARG A 129 4.58 -22.33 -21.03
C ARG A 129 5.05 -21.09 -21.79
N LEU A 130 4.20 -20.55 -22.64
CA LEU A 130 4.51 -19.35 -23.42
C LEU A 130 4.72 -18.13 -22.52
N THR A 131 3.86 -17.96 -21.51
CA THR A 131 4.03 -16.91 -20.51
C THR A 131 5.37 -17.01 -19.79
N SER A 132 5.74 -18.22 -19.34
CA SER A 132 7.04 -18.46 -18.69
C SER A 132 8.21 -18.13 -19.61
N ASP A 133 8.17 -18.59 -20.86
CA ASP A 133 9.22 -18.34 -21.86
C ASP A 133 9.39 -16.85 -22.15
N ILE A 134 8.28 -16.10 -22.24
CA ILE A 134 8.31 -14.63 -22.43
C ILE A 134 8.89 -13.94 -21.20
N CYS A 135 8.44 -14.29 -19.99
CA CYS A 135 8.96 -13.70 -18.76
C CYS A 135 10.48 -13.90 -18.63
N LEU A 136 10.97 -15.12 -18.85
CA LEU A 136 12.39 -15.42 -18.80
C LEU A 136 13.18 -14.67 -19.88
N SER A 137 12.63 -14.54 -21.08
CA SER A 137 13.28 -13.80 -22.18
C SER A 137 13.35 -12.30 -21.92
N LEU A 138 12.27 -11.70 -21.39
CA LEU A 138 12.26 -10.29 -20.98
C LEU A 138 13.23 -10.03 -19.82
N LEU A 139 13.29 -10.93 -18.85
CA LEU A 139 14.23 -10.82 -17.74
C LEU A 139 15.70 -10.87 -18.23
N LYS A 140 16.01 -11.74 -19.21
CA LYS A 140 17.33 -11.76 -19.87
C LYS A 140 17.64 -10.43 -20.53
N ILE A 141 16.69 -9.81 -21.24
CA ILE A 141 16.87 -8.48 -21.83
C ILE A 141 17.22 -7.44 -20.76
N PHE A 142 16.55 -7.45 -19.60
CA PHE A 142 16.87 -6.51 -18.51
C PHE A 142 18.28 -6.77 -17.96
N ILE A 143 18.69 -8.02 -17.81
CA ILE A 143 20.02 -8.41 -17.35
C ILE A 143 21.10 -7.96 -18.35
N GLU A 144 20.90 -8.23 -19.65
CA GLU A 144 21.83 -7.88 -20.73
C GLU A 144 21.98 -6.36 -20.93
N ASN A 145 20.94 -5.59 -20.59
CA ASN A 145 20.99 -4.13 -20.62
C ASN A 145 21.54 -3.52 -19.32
N GLU A 146 22.13 -4.33 -18.45
CA GLU A 146 22.75 -3.89 -17.19
C GLU A 146 21.82 -3.01 -16.34
N VAL A 147 20.54 -3.40 -16.25
CA VAL A 147 19.54 -2.69 -15.48
C VAL A 147 19.99 -2.56 -14.03
N ASN A 148 19.87 -1.36 -13.47
CA ASN A 148 20.24 -1.07 -12.09
C ASN A 148 18.98 -1.03 -11.21
N LEU A 149 18.57 -2.18 -10.71
CA LEU A 149 17.41 -2.29 -9.82
C LEU A 149 17.70 -1.68 -8.44
N ASN A 150 16.79 -0.83 -7.98
CA ASN A 150 16.78 -0.29 -6.63
C ASN A 150 15.80 -1.05 -5.70
N VAL A 151 14.71 -1.55 -6.27
CA VAL A 151 13.64 -2.23 -5.53
C VAL A 151 13.32 -3.55 -6.20
N LEU A 152 13.36 -4.62 -5.44
CA LEU A 152 12.84 -5.93 -5.83
C LEU A 152 11.70 -6.31 -4.90
N GLU A 153 10.56 -6.65 -5.48
CA GLU A 153 9.40 -7.14 -4.76
C GLU A 153 9.05 -8.54 -5.25
N ILE A 154 9.02 -9.48 -4.33
CA ILE A 154 8.69 -10.88 -4.55
C ILE A 154 7.38 -11.15 -3.82
N ASP A 155 6.28 -11.07 -4.55
CA ASP A 155 4.91 -11.20 -4.03
C ASP A 155 4.23 -12.41 -4.68
N PHE A 156 3.78 -13.38 -3.86
CA PHE A 156 3.19 -14.65 -4.31
C PHE A 156 1.78 -14.91 -3.81
N LYS A 157 1.06 -13.89 -3.37
CA LYS A 157 -0.29 -14.05 -2.83
C LYS A 157 -1.31 -14.56 -3.87
N TYR A 158 -1.13 -14.23 -5.16
CA TYR A 158 -2.18 -14.34 -6.17
C TYR A 158 -1.76 -14.92 -7.52
N THR A 159 -0.70 -15.68 -7.63
CA THR A 159 -0.41 -16.35 -8.91
C THR A 159 -1.42 -17.48 -9.15
N SER A 160 -2.55 -17.12 -9.77
CA SER A 160 -3.57 -18.08 -10.24
C SER A 160 -3.01 -19.06 -11.27
N TYR A 161 -1.90 -18.71 -11.88
CA TYR A 161 -1.21 -19.50 -12.89
C TYR A 161 0.03 -20.18 -12.28
N LYS A 162 0.19 -21.48 -12.50
CA LYS A 162 1.38 -22.25 -12.10
C LYS A 162 2.58 -21.92 -12.99
N ILE A 163 2.98 -20.65 -13.03
CA ILE A 163 4.21 -20.25 -13.71
C ILE A 163 5.39 -20.71 -12.87
N ASN A 164 6.41 -21.26 -13.51
CA ASN A 164 7.59 -21.75 -12.83
C ASN A 164 8.45 -20.59 -12.32
N LEU A 165 8.12 -20.14 -11.13
CA LEU A 165 8.76 -19.04 -10.43
C LEU A 165 10.19 -19.36 -10.01
N ASP A 166 10.45 -20.65 -9.81
CA ASP A 166 11.77 -21.13 -9.46
C ASP A 166 12.78 -20.79 -10.56
N ASP A 167 12.41 -20.92 -11.84
CA ASP A 167 13.27 -20.58 -12.98
C ASP A 167 13.59 -19.07 -13.02
N ILE A 168 12.61 -18.21 -12.68
CA ILE A 168 12.80 -16.76 -12.62
C ILE A 168 13.81 -16.41 -11.52
N LEU A 169 13.62 -16.95 -10.31
CA LEU A 169 14.52 -16.70 -9.18
C LEU A 169 15.91 -17.29 -9.43
N GLU A 170 15.98 -18.46 -10.08
CA GLU A 170 17.25 -19.05 -10.48
C GLU A 170 18.01 -18.17 -11.47
N LEU A 171 17.32 -17.65 -12.50
CA LEU A 171 17.92 -16.75 -13.46
C LEU A 171 18.46 -15.47 -12.79
N ILE A 172 17.71 -14.92 -11.82
CA ILE A 172 18.15 -13.77 -11.02
C ILE A 172 19.42 -14.13 -10.23
N LEU A 173 19.44 -15.27 -9.54
CA LEU A 173 20.58 -15.71 -8.73
C LEU A 173 21.83 -16.02 -9.55
N GLN A 174 21.68 -16.52 -10.79
CA GLN A 174 22.79 -16.73 -11.72
C GLN A 174 23.40 -15.42 -12.22
N ASN A 175 22.68 -14.29 -12.10
CA ASN A 175 23.08 -12.97 -12.58
C ASN A 175 23.09 -11.94 -11.45
N THR A 176 23.96 -12.14 -10.47
CA THR A 176 24.00 -11.35 -9.22
C THR A 176 24.20 -9.84 -9.45
N ASN A 177 24.87 -9.45 -10.56
CA ASN A 177 25.02 -8.04 -10.91
C ASN A 177 23.69 -7.32 -11.15
N PHE A 178 22.67 -8.03 -11.61
CA PHE A 178 21.32 -7.49 -11.86
C PHE A 178 20.65 -6.99 -10.57
N ILE A 179 20.93 -7.67 -9.45
CA ILE A 179 20.29 -7.37 -8.16
C ILE A 179 21.24 -6.72 -7.15
N HIS A 180 22.51 -6.56 -7.47
CA HIS A 180 23.55 -6.11 -6.53
C HIS A 180 23.27 -4.71 -5.93
N ASN A 181 22.55 -3.83 -6.62
CA ASN A 181 22.24 -2.46 -6.19
C ASN A 181 20.89 -2.32 -5.48
N ILE A 182 20.19 -3.42 -5.25
CA ILE A 182 18.90 -3.38 -4.53
C ILE A 182 19.11 -2.80 -3.14
N ARG A 183 18.30 -1.80 -2.82
CA ARG A 183 18.26 -1.14 -1.51
C ARG A 183 16.98 -1.48 -0.74
N ASN A 184 15.89 -1.75 -1.45
CA ASN A 184 14.61 -2.10 -0.86
C ASN A 184 14.20 -3.48 -1.34
N LEU A 185 14.04 -4.41 -0.42
CA LEU A 185 13.58 -5.77 -0.68
C LEU A 185 12.25 -6.00 0.02
N ASN A 186 11.19 -6.26 -0.76
CA ASN A 186 9.86 -6.54 -0.25
C ASN A 186 9.54 -8.02 -0.52
N LEU A 187 9.31 -8.78 0.53
CA LEU A 187 9.03 -10.21 0.46
C LEU A 187 7.64 -10.47 1.01
N TYR A 188 6.76 -10.98 0.17
CA TYR A 188 5.41 -11.41 0.52
C TYR A 188 5.20 -12.84 -0.01
N ILE A 189 5.42 -13.84 0.85
CA ILE A 189 5.52 -15.24 0.43
C ILE A 189 4.58 -16.08 1.27
N VAL A 190 3.57 -16.65 0.63
CA VAL A 190 2.78 -17.72 1.21
C VAL A 190 3.58 -19.02 1.15
N GLU A 191 3.58 -19.80 2.22
CA GLU A 191 4.38 -21.01 2.46
C GLU A 191 4.71 -21.86 1.21
N ASN A 192 5.86 -21.60 0.60
CA ASN A 192 6.45 -22.47 -0.38
C ASN A 192 7.89 -22.81 0.02
N LYS A 193 8.08 -24.03 0.52
CA LYS A 193 9.37 -24.49 1.04
C LYS A 193 10.48 -24.50 0.00
N GLU A 194 10.16 -24.71 -1.28
CA GLU A 194 11.13 -24.77 -2.37
C GLU A 194 11.69 -23.38 -2.70
N LEU A 195 10.84 -22.37 -2.77
CA LEU A 195 11.26 -20.99 -3.04
C LEU A 195 12.04 -20.35 -1.90
N LYS A 196 11.81 -20.82 -0.67
CA LYS A 196 12.43 -20.29 0.53
C LYS A 196 13.96 -20.27 0.47
N HIS A 197 14.57 -21.34 -0.03
CA HIS A 197 16.03 -21.43 -0.14
C HIS A 197 16.59 -20.36 -1.09
N ARG A 198 15.94 -20.15 -2.25
CA ARG A 198 16.38 -19.14 -3.23
C ARG A 198 16.24 -17.73 -2.70
N ILE A 199 15.19 -17.46 -1.95
CA ILE A 199 14.97 -16.16 -1.32
C ILE A 199 16.00 -15.87 -0.25
N LEU A 200 16.35 -16.87 0.58
CA LEU A 200 17.45 -16.74 1.52
C LEU A 200 18.75 -16.37 0.80
N SER A 201 19.05 -17.05 -0.32
CA SER A 201 20.22 -16.72 -1.14
C SER A 201 20.18 -15.29 -1.70
N ILE A 202 18.99 -14.80 -2.12
CA ILE A 202 18.83 -13.39 -2.54
C ILE A 202 19.14 -12.44 -1.39
N ILE A 203 18.63 -12.70 -0.19
CA ILE A 203 18.90 -11.84 0.98
C ILE A 203 20.40 -11.86 1.32
N GLU A 204 21.04 -13.04 1.34
CA GLU A 204 22.47 -13.19 1.64
C GLU A 204 23.38 -12.39 0.71
N LEU A 205 22.98 -12.23 -0.54
CA LEU A 205 23.73 -11.42 -1.52
C LEU A 205 23.65 -9.91 -1.25
N HIS A 206 22.67 -9.46 -0.44
CA HIS A 206 22.40 -8.04 -0.26
C HIS A 206 22.89 -7.51 1.08
N GLN A 207 24.13 -7.02 1.11
CA GLN A 207 24.74 -6.38 2.28
C GLN A 207 24.45 -4.86 2.37
N ASN A 208 23.76 -4.30 1.37
CA ASN A 208 23.50 -2.86 1.26
C ASN A 208 22.01 -2.50 1.39
N LEU A 209 21.18 -3.42 1.88
CA LEU A 209 19.75 -3.15 2.08
C LEU A 209 19.56 -1.99 3.05
N LYS A 210 18.71 -1.05 2.64
CA LYS A 210 18.23 0.04 3.50
C LYS A 210 16.88 -0.29 4.11
N LYS A 211 16.05 -1.02 3.38
CA LYS A 211 14.70 -1.37 3.80
C LYS A 211 14.41 -2.83 3.45
N ILE A 212 13.83 -3.54 4.39
CA ILE A 212 13.32 -4.89 4.18
C ILE A 212 11.88 -4.99 4.71
N LEU A 213 11.00 -5.57 3.90
CA LEU A 213 9.67 -5.99 4.30
C LEU A 213 9.64 -7.51 4.34
N LEU A 214 9.25 -8.05 5.48
CA LEU A 214 9.16 -9.48 5.77
C LEU A 214 7.73 -9.84 6.06
N ASP A 215 7.23 -10.87 5.41
CA ASP A 215 5.91 -11.44 5.62
C ASP A 215 6.04 -12.86 6.19
N ASN A 216 5.01 -13.39 6.73
CA ASN A 216 4.65 -14.70 7.31
C ASN A 216 5.76 -15.79 7.44
N SER A 217 6.86 -15.66 6.73
CA SER A 217 8.01 -16.57 6.70
C SER A 217 9.21 -16.10 7.53
N PHE A 218 9.05 -15.08 8.41
CA PHE A 218 10.16 -14.47 9.18
C PHE A 218 10.98 -15.48 9.98
N PHE A 219 10.34 -16.53 10.52
CA PHE A 219 11.04 -17.56 11.30
C PHE A 219 12.27 -18.12 10.58
N SER A 220 12.23 -18.21 9.25
CA SER A 220 13.33 -18.70 8.42
C SER A 220 14.44 -17.68 8.20
N TYR A 221 14.12 -16.39 8.27
CA TYR A 221 15.08 -15.31 8.06
C TYR A 221 15.79 -14.90 9.34
N GLN A 222 15.30 -15.33 10.50
CA GLN A 222 15.94 -15.06 11.78
C GLN A 222 17.38 -15.58 11.83
N SER A 223 17.60 -16.82 11.39
CA SER A 223 18.94 -17.42 11.36
C SER A 223 19.90 -16.64 10.46
N LEU A 224 19.38 -16.10 9.36
CA LEU A 224 20.16 -15.27 8.44
C LEU A 224 20.54 -13.93 9.07
N LEU A 225 19.56 -13.20 9.64
CA LEU A 225 19.81 -11.91 10.29
C LEU A 225 20.78 -12.02 11.49
N LEU A 226 20.89 -13.20 12.09
CA LEU A 226 21.84 -13.52 13.13
C LEU A 226 23.19 -14.05 12.61
N SER A 227 23.30 -14.32 11.30
CA SER A 227 24.54 -14.80 10.70
C SER A 227 25.65 -13.75 10.83
N LYS A 228 26.87 -14.19 11.14
CA LYS A 228 28.04 -13.30 11.15
C LYS A 228 28.44 -12.83 9.77
N ASP A 229 28.05 -13.56 8.74
CA ASP A 229 28.37 -13.29 7.34
C ASP A 229 27.39 -12.28 6.72
N TYR A 230 26.19 -12.11 7.29
CA TYR A 230 25.22 -11.12 6.86
C TYR A 230 25.44 -9.78 7.57
N ASN A 231 25.98 -8.82 6.86
CA ASN A 231 26.37 -7.54 7.46
C ASN A 231 25.59 -6.35 6.87
N CYS A 232 24.30 -6.25 7.17
CA CYS A 232 23.51 -5.05 6.91
C CYS A 232 23.43 -4.08 8.11
N SER A 233 24.24 -4.30 9.15
CA SER A 233 24.18 -3.55 10.40
C SER A 233 24.33 -2.03 10.25
N ASN A 234 25.06 -1.59 9.22
CA ASN A 234 25.33 -0.18 8.94
C ASN A 234 24.53 0.38 7.76
N THR A 235 23.60 -0.38 7.19
CA THR A 235 22.82 0.04 6.02
C THR A 235 21.33 -0.09 6.22
N LEU A 236 20.86 -1.10 6.97
CA LEU A 236 19.44 -1.38 7.19
C LEU A 236 18.84 -0.37 8.17
N SER A 237 18.07 0.56 7.63
CA SER A 237 17.40 1.63 8.39
C SER A 237 15.94 1.34 8.69
N THR A 238 15.28 0.48 7.91
CA THR A 238 13.85 0.22 8.03
C THR A 238 13.55 -1.28 7.96
N ILE A 239 12.79 -1.77 8.92
CA ILE A 239 12.25 -3.13 8.93
C ILE A 239 10.74 -3.08 9.06
N ILE A 240 10.03 -3.81 8.18
CA ILE A 240 8.59 -3.96 8.19
C ILE A 240 8.27 -5.44 8.37
N PHE A 241 7.56 -5.75 9.44
CA PHE A 241 6.94 -7.05 9.67
C PHE A 241 5.47 -6.96 9.30
N PHE A 242 5.03 -7.79 8.36
CA PHE A 242 3.68 -7.78 7.80
C PHE A 242 3.08 -9.19 7.90
N TYR A 243 2.03 -9.38 8.70
CA TYR A 243 1.44 -10.69 9.01
C TYR A 243 2.45 -11.74 9.52
N VAL A 244 3.46 -11.31 10.27
CA VAL A 244 4.46 -12.22 10.85
C VAL A 244 3.93 -12.80 12.15
N ASP A 245 4.05 -14.12 12.29
CA ASP A 245 3.84 -14.78 13.58
C ASP A 245 5.14 -14.83 14.37
N PHE A 246 5.16 -14.17 15.53
CA PHE A 246 6.32 -14.12 16.42
C PHE A 246 6.41 -15.32 17.37
N GLU A 247 5.53 -16.33 17.26
CA GLU A 247 5.61 -17.52 18.09
C GLU A 247 6.96 -18.23 17.94
N GLY A 248 7.61 -18.53 19.05
CA GLY A 248 8.90 -19.24 19.07
C GLY A 248 10.10 -18.45 18.53
N ILE A 249 9.93 -17.18 18.14
CA ILE A 249 11.05 -16.34 17.70
C ILE A 249 11.87 -15.90 18.92
N ILE A 250 13.16 -16.22 18.89
CA ILE A 250 14.13 -15.88 19.95
C ILE A 250 15.26 -15.03 19.40
N ASN A 251 15.99 -14.34 20.28
CA ASN A 251 17.16 -13.52 19.93
C ASN A 251 16.86 -12.27 19.05
N LEU A 252 15.61 -11.78 19.00
CA LEU A 252 15.30 -10.50 18.35
C LEU A 252 16.11 -9.34 18.95
N ASN A 253 16.34 -9.35 20.26
CA ASN A 253 17.18 -8.38 20.94
C ASN A 253 18.58 -8.30 20.31
N ARG A 254 19.20 -9.44 19.99
CA ARG A 254 20.52 -9.46 19.33
C ARG A 254 20.48 -8.87 17.94
N ILE A 255 19.43 -9.15 17.16
CA ILE A 255 19.24 -8.56 15.83
C ILE A 255 19.17 -7.04 15.94
N PHE A 256 18.28 -6.50 16.77
CA PHE A 256 18.10 -5.07 16.91
C PHE A 256 19.32 -4.35 17.49
N GLU A 257 20.06 -4.98 18.42
CA GLU A 257 21.31 -4.43 18.96
C GLU A 257 22.43 -4.35 17.92
N GLN A 258 22.45 -5.24 16.92
CA GLN A 258 23.44 -5.21 15.84
C GLN A 258 23.15 -4.12 14.80
N LEU A 259 21.89 -3.68 14.63
CA LEU A 259 21.49 -2.69 13.64
C LEU A 259 21.82 -1.27 14.13
N ASN A 260 22.93 -0.70 13.63
CA ASN A 260 23.45 0.58 14.11
C ASN A 260 22.69 1.80 13.55
N VAL A 261 22.09 1.66 12.35
CA VAL A 261 21.42 2.75 11.62
C VAL A 261 19.92 2.59 11.55
N LEU A 262 19.35 1.70 12.37
CA LEU A 262 17.91 1.45 12.39
C LEU A 262 17.15 2.72 12.81
N GLU A 263 16.27 3.21 11.92
CA GLU A 263 15.47 4.43 12.12
C GLU A 263 13.99 4.15 12.29
N SER A 264 13.52 3.02 11.76
CA SER A 264 12.11 2.66 11.84
C SER A 264 11.87 1.15 11.87
N VAL A 265 10.93 0.76 12.72
CA VAL A 265 10.34 -0.57 12.77
C VAL A 265 8.84 -0.43 12.58
N HIS A 266 8.25 -1.32 11.80
CA HIS A 266 6.81 -1.35 11.56
C HIS A 266 6.31 -2.77 11.83
N ILE A 267 5.25 -2.91 12.63
CA ILE A 267 4.60 -4.17 12.98
C ILE A 267 3.15 -4.05 12.53
N ILE A 268 2.77 -4.84 11.52
CA ILE A 268 1.50 -4.72 10.83
C ILE A 268 0.80 -6.07 10.84
N TYR A 269 -0.30 -6.18 11.57
CA TYR A 269 -1.12 -7.39 11.66
C TYR A 269 -0.32 -8.65 12.02
N CYS A 270 0.70 -8.48 12.86
CA CYS A 270 1.51 -9.58 13.36
C CYS A 270 0.86 -10.24 14.55
N SER A 271 1.01 -11.56 14.67
CA SER A 271 0.50 -12.35 15.80
C SER A 271 1.58 -12.67 16.83
N SER A 272 1.14 -13.26 17.95
CA SER A 272 2.03 -13.69 19.06
C SER A 272 2.91 -12.56 19.63
N LEU A 273 2.37 -11.34 19.72
CA LEU A 273 3.00 -10.19 20.37
C LEU A 273 2.93 -10.31 21.91
N ASN A 274 3.19 -11.49 22.40
CA ASN A 274 3.07 -11.91 23.81
C ASN A 274 4.27 -11.47 24.67
N THR A 275 4.27 -11.92 25.92
CA THR A 275 5.32 -11.60 26.90
C THR A 275 6.72 -12.04 26.43
N SER A 276 6.84 -13.17 25.72
CA SER A 276 8.13 -13.64 25.20
C SER A 276 8.73 -12.70 24.15
N PHE A 277 7.89 -12.19 23.24
CA PHE A 277 8.28 -11.18 22.27
C PHE A 277 8.67 -9.87 22.97
N THR A 278 7.77 -9.36 23.82
CA THR A 278 7.92 -8.04 24.45
C THR A 278 9.14 -7.98 25.36
N GLN A 279 9.44 -9.07 26.10
CA GLN A 279 10.62 -9.14 26.95
C GLN A 279 11.92 -8.96 26.17
N GLN A 280 11.99 -9.46 24.93
CA GLN A 280 13.16 -9.26 24.08
C GLN A 280 13.33 -7.78 23.66
N ILE A 281 12.21 -7.07 23.47
CA ILE A 281 12.21 -5.64 23.09
C ILE A 281 12.54 -4.75 24.29
N ILE A 282 11.98 -5.05 25.47
CA ILE A 282 12.21 -4.26 26.69
C ILE A 282 13.69 -4.31 27.08
N ASN A 283 14.34 -5.46 26.89
CA ASN A 283 15.75 -5.67 27.23
C ASN A 283 16.73 -4.99 26.26
N LEU A 284 16.25 -4.30 25.22
CA LEU A 284 17.13 -3.54 24.33
C LEU A 284 17.76 -2.35 25.06
N THR A 285 19.06 -2.18 24.85
CA THR A 285 19.82 -1.01 25.34
C THR A 285 19.57 0.21 24.46
N LYS A 286 19.32 -0.02 23.16
CA LYS A 286 18.98 1.01 22.18
C LYS A 286 17.46 1.31 22.19
N PRO A 287 17.05 2.53 21.81
CA PRO A 287 15.63 2.83 21.59
C PRO A 287 15.01 1.93 20.53
N PHE A 288 13.86 1.37 20.83
CA PHE A 288 13.06 0.63 19.85
C PHE A 288 12.18 1.61 19.09
N LYS A 289 12.60 1.99 17.88
CA LYS A 289 11.94 3.02 17.06
C LYS A 289 10.74 2.42 16.31
N LEU A 290 9.73 1.95 17.02
CA LEU A 290 8.47 1.47 16.46
C LEU A 290 7.66 2.65 15.94
N LYS A 291 7.59 2.81 14.63
CA LYS A 291 6.82 3.90 13.99
C LYS A 291 5.40 3.50 13.64
N SER A 292 5.14 2.23 13.36
CA SER A 292 3.80 1.75 13.03
C SER A 292 3.46 0.49 13.80
N LEU A 293 2.28 0.49 14.38
CA LEU A 293 1.69 -0.66 15.06
C LEU A 293 0.24 -0.80 14.61
N PHE A 294 -0.06 -1.81 13.78
CA PHE A 294 -1.40 -2.20 13.40
C PHE A 294 -1.67 -3.59 13.93
N ILE A 295 -2.73 -3.72 14.70
CA ILE A 295 -3.07 -4.92 15.47
C ILE A 295 -4.39 -5.47 14.95
N GLU A 296 -4.45 -6.79 14.82
CA GLU A 296 -5.67 -7.50 14.42
C GLU A 296 -5.96 -8.59 15.46
N ASN A 297 -7.22 -8.77 15.82
CA ASN A 297 -7.71 -9.87 16.64
C ASN A 297 -6.89 -10.16 17.91
N ILE A 298 -6.99 -9.30 18.93
CA ILE A 298 -6.41 -9.60 20.24
C ILE A 298 -7.34 -10.57 20.98
N GLU A 299 -6.86 -11.78 21.25
CA GLU A 299 -7.67 -12.82 21.90
C GLU A 299 -7.41 -12.91 23.41
N GLU A 300 -6.21 -12.56 23.89
CA GLU A 300 -5.81 -12.76 25.27
C GLU A 300 -5.44 -11.46 26.01
N LEU A 301 -5.80 -11.38 27.29
CA LEU A 301 -5.39 -10.27 28.18
C LEU A 301 -3.87 -10.14 28.32
N SER A 302 -3.15 -11.25 28.26
CA SER A 302 -1.68 -11.27 28.31
C SER A 302 -1.02 -10.55 27.12
N GLU A 303 -1.68 -10.55 25.97
CA GLU A 303 -1.23 -9.80 24.79
C GLU A 303 -1.37 -8.31 25.00
N ILE A 304 -2.48 -7.87 25.64
CA ILE A 304 -2.72 -6.46 25.94
C ILE A 304 -1.65 -5.90 26.87
N GLU A 305 -1.31 -6.62 27.95
CA GLU A 305 -0.26 -6.22 28.87
C GLU A 305 1.10 -6.12 28.15
N SER A 306 1.36 -7.06 27.24
CA SER A 306 2.57 -7.05 26.41
C SER A 306 2.61 -5.87 25.46
N LEU A 307 1.50 -5.56 24.80
CA LEU A 307 1.36 -4.40 23.92
C LEU A 307 1.48 -3.07 24.66
N GLN A 308 0.95 -2.98 25.90
CA GLN A 308 1.12 -1.79 26.74
C GLN A 308 2.61 -1.52 27.03
N LEU A 309 3.37 -2.55 27.37
CA LEU A 309 4.81 -2.43 27.60
C LEU A 309 5.57 -2.06 26.33
N LEU A 310 5.19 -2.62 25.18
CA LEU A 310 5.76 -2.30 23.87
C LEU A 310 5.53 -0.82 23.50
N ILE A 311 4.30 -0.33 23.71
CA ILE A 311 3.95 1.06 23.45
C ILE A 311 4.69 2.00 24.39
N GLN A 312 4.78 1.69 25.69
CA GLN A 312 5.54 2.49 26.63
C GLN A 312 7.02 2.63 26.23
N LYS A 313 7.62 1.55 25.69
CA LYS A 313 9.01 1.55 25.21
C LYS A 313 9.22 2.40 23.96
N SER A 314 8.17 2.60 23.15
CA SER A 314 8.26 3.18 21.80
C SER A 314 7.37 4.40 21.56
N CYS A 315 6.67 4.91 22.57
CA CYS A 315 5.67 5.98 22.45
C CYS A 315 6.18 7.26 21.76
N ASP A 316 7.44 7.62 21.94
CA ASP A 316 8.05 8.80 21.32
C ASP A 316 8.20 8.68 19.80
N TYR A 317 8.18 7.46 19.27
CA TYR A 317 8.42 7.16 17.86
C TYR A 317 7.16 6.77 17.11
N LEU A 318 6.06 6.40 17.80
CA LEU A 318 4.84 5.89 17.19
C LEU A 318 4.12 6.99 16.39
N GLU A 319 4.06 6.79 15.08
CA GLU A 319 3.44 7.71 14.12
C GLU A 319 2.13 7.16 13.53
N ASN A 320 2.00 5.83 13.43
CA ASN A 320 0.85 5.17 12.84
C ASN A 320 0.34 4.08 13.78
N PHE A 321 -0.93 4.12 14.09
CA PHE A 321 -1.59 3.14 14.94
C PHE A 321 -2.90 2.68 14.32
N GLY A 322 -3.16 1.38 14.36
CA GLY A 322 -4.43 0.80 13.95
C GLY A 322 -4.83 -0.38 14.81
N TYR A 323 -6.13 -0.53 14.99
CA TYR A 323 -6.76 -1.67 15.62
C TYR A 323 -7.91 -2.17 14.76
N ASN A 324 -7.80 -3.42 14.31
CA ASN A 324 -8.82 -4.13 13.55
C ASN A 324 -9.35 -5.30 14.40
N CYS A 325 -10.64 -5.31 14.66
CA CYS A 325 -11.26 -6.37 15.46
C CYS A 325 -11.48 -7.68 14.70
N GLY A 326 -11.15 -7.72 13.39
CA GLY A 326 -11.48 -8.83 12.50
C GLY A 326 -12.98 -8.88 12.15
N LEU A 327 -13.29 -9.50 11.02
CA LEU A 327 -14.67 -9.74 10.60
C LEU A 327 -15.29 -10.89 11.42
N ILE A 328 -15.50 -10.68 12.71
CA ILE A 328 -16.38 -11.57 13.47
C ILE A 328 -17.80 -11.13 13.12
N TYR A 329 -18.50 -11.95 12.35
CA TYR A 329 -19.92 -11.71 12.05
C TYR A 329 -20.69 -11.43 13.34
N PRO A 330 -21.58 -10.41 13.40
CA PRO A 330 -22.29 -9.99 14.61
C PRO A 330 -23.08 -11.09 15.33
N HIS A 331 -23.23 -12.26 14.72
CA HIS A 331 -24.00 -13.38 15.26
C HIS A 331 -23.18 -14.33 16.15
N GLU A 332 -21.86 -14.22 16.24
CA GLU A 332 -20.99 -15.06 17.07
C GLU A 332 -20.39 -14.31 18.29
N LEU A 333 -20.83 -13.09 18.56
CA LEU A 333 -20.36 -12.21 19.63
C LEU A 333 -20.77 -12.67 21.04
N ASN A 334 -20.40 -13.91 21.43
CA ASN A 334 -20.41 -14.33 22.83
C ASN A 334 -18.98 -14.50 23.42
N THR A 335 -17.94 -14.21 22.65
CA THR A 335 -16.58 -14.13 23.18
C THR A 335 -16.32 -12.67 23.57
N GLY A 336 -16.36 -12.41 24.88
CA GLY A 336 -16.13 -11.05 25.42
C GLY A 336 -14.89 -10.42 24.79
N ILE A 337 -15.08 -9.25 24.17
CA ILE A 337 -13.98 -8.43 23.69
C ILE A 337 -13.01 -8.23 24.85
N PRO A 338 -11.70 -8.40 24.65
CA PRO A 338 -10.74 -8.24 25.72
C PRO A 338 -10.94 -6.85 26.36
N GLN A 339 -11.30 -6.82 27.63
CA GLN A 339 -11.56 -5.58 28.40
C GLN A 339 -10.35 -4.61 28.40
N GLY A 340 -9.26 -4.96 27.76
CA GLY A 340 -8.01 -4.21 27.79
C GLY A 340 -7.77 -3.25 26.63
N ILE A 341 -8.54 -3.32 25.53
CA ILE A 341 -8.28 -2.41 24.38
C ILE A 341 -8.51 -0.94 24.76
N HIS A 342 -9.51 -0.63 25.59
CA HIS A 342 -9.72 0.74 26.08
C HIS A 342 -8.51 1.25 26.87
N GLN A 343 -7.87 0.40 27.69
CA GLN A 343 -6.66 0.76 28.43
C GLN A 343 -5.49 1.02 27.49
N LEU A 344 -5.41 0.28 26.38
CA LEU A 344 -4.40 0.49 25.35
C LEU A 344 -4.59 1.85 24.65
N LEU A 345 -5.83 2.20 24.29
CA LEU A 345 -6.15 3.51 23.70
C LEU A 345 -5.87 4.66 24.67
N ASP A 346 -6.22 4.50 25.95
CA ASP A 346 -5.92 5.49 27.00
C ASP A 346 -4.41 5.70 27.16
N LEU A 347 -3.63 4.61 27.12
CA LEU A 347 -2.17 4.68 27.21
C LEU A 347 -1.57 5.40 25.98
N ILE A 348 -2.06 5.09 24.79
CA ILE A 348 -1.66 5.77 23.54
C ILE A 348 -2.01 7.27 23.64
N MET A 349 -3.22 7.60 24.10
CA MET A 349 -3.66 8.98 24.27
C MET A 349 -2.73 9.76 25.22
N ILE A 350 -2.28 9.14 26.30
CA ILE A 350 -1.43 9.81 27.29
C ILE A 350 0.01 9.97 26.78
N HIS A 351 0.57 8.94 26.15
CA HIS A 351 2.01 8.85 25.88
C HIS A 351 2.39 9.13 24.43
N CYS A 352 1.55 8.77 23.43
CA CYS A 352 1.91 8.86 22.02
C CYS A 352 1.39 10.15 21.38
N LYS A 353 2.24 11.17 21.26
CA LYS A 353 1.84 12.50 20.73
C LYS A 353 2.07 12.67 19.23
N ASN A 354 2.76 11.71 18.59
CA ASN A 354 3.23 11.86 17.21
C ASN A 354 2.35 11.10 16.19
N ILE A 355 1.17 10.63 16.60
CA ILE A 355 0.28 9.86 15.72
C ILE A 355 -0.21 10.74 14.56
N LYS A 356 0.07 10.27 13.34
CA LYS A 356 -0.30 10.89 12.06
C LYS A 356 -1.36 10.09 11.31
N PHE A 357 -1.36 8.78 11.49
CA PHE A 357 -2.30 7.84 10.91
C PHE A 357 -2.99 7.06 12.03
N LEU A 358 -4.31 7.13 12.06
CA LEU A 358 -5.15 6.37 13.00
C LEU A 358 -6.20 5.59 12.22
N ASP A 359 -6.28 4.27 12.48
CA ASP A 359 -7.22 3.33 11.85
C ASP A 359 -7.89 2.50 12.94
N LEU A 360 -9.18 2.67 13.15
CA LEU A 360 -9.89 2.06 14.27
C LEU A 360 -11.19 1.39 13.84
N ASP A 361 -11.28 0.10 14.16
CA ASP A 361 -12.55 -0.63 14.17
C ASP A 361 -13.23 -0.49 15.52
N ILE A 362 -14.44 0.03 15.50
CA ILE A 362 -15.28 0.23 16.67
C ILE A 362 -16.47 -0.70 16.56
N ASN A 363 -16.41 -1.82 17.25
CA ASN A 363 -17.47 -2.83 17.28
C ASN A 363 -18.18 -2.92 18.63
N ASP A 364 -17.79 -2.11 19.62
CA ASP A 364 -18.34 -2.11 20.96
C ASP A 364 -18.40 -0.69 21.54
N ASN A 365 -19.46 -0.45 22.31
CA ASN A 365 -19.70 0.81 23.01
C ASN A 365 -18.56 1.25 23.93
N TRP A 366 -17.84 0.29 24.52
CA TRP A 366 -16.71 0.56 25.43
C TRP A 366 -15.51 1.20 24.74
N ILE A 367 -15.37 1.03 23.42
CA ILE A 367 -14.28 1.58 22.64
C ILE A 367 -14.59 3.00 22.11
N ILE A 368 -15.89 3.34 21.97
CA ILE A 368 -16.33 4.61 21.37
C ILE A 368 -15.71 5.82 22.08
N PHE A 369 -15.86 5.92 23.39
CA PHE A 369 -15.36 7.07 24.15
C PHE A 369 -13.83 7.16 24.16
N PRO A 370 -13.08 6.09 24.44
CA PRO A 370 -11.62 6.11 24.32
C PRO A 370 -11.13 6.49 22.92
N ALA A 371 -11.77 5.99 21.85
CA ALA A 371 -11.42 6.31 20.48
C ALA A 371 -11.62 7.80 20.17
N LEU A 372 -12.78 8.37 20.52
CA LEU A 372 -13.07 9.79 20.31
C LEU A 372 -12.15 10.68 21.13
N ASN A 373 -11.86 10.33 22.40
CA ASN A 373 -10.91 11.05 23.24
C ASN A 373 -9.49 11.01 22.66
N LEU A 374 -9.07 9.86 22.12
CA LEU A 374 -7.78 9.73 21.44
C LEU A 374 -7.71 10.68 20.24
N ILE A 375 -8.73 10.66 19.35
CA ILE A 375 -8.79 11.54 18.17
C ILE A 375 -8.69 13.01 18.59
N GLU A 376 -9.45 13.42 19.59
CA GLU A 376 -9.42 14.79 20.10
C GLU A 376 -8.05 15.22 20.63
N ASN A 377 -7.34 14.29 21.30
CA ASN A 377 -6.02 14.55 21.87
C ASN A 377 -4.94 14.70 20.80
N ILE A 378 -4.98 13.83 19.74
CA ILE A 378 -3.94 13.79 18.69
C ILE A 378 -4.28 14.64 17.45
N LYS A 379 -5.44 15.29 17.40
CA LYS A 379 -5.96 15.99 16.21
C LYS A 379 -4.99 16.97 15.55
N HIS A 380 -4.03 17.52 16.31
CA HIS A 380 -3.07 18.49 15.78
C HIS A 380 -2.02 17.86 14.85
N ASN A 381 -1.75 16.58 15.00
CA ASN A 381 -0.77 15.83 14.21
C ASN A 381 -1.42 14.86 13.22
N LEU A 382 -2.72 14.58 13.39
CA LEU A 382 -3.45 13.59 12.63
C LEU A 382 -3.66 14.04 11.18
N ASN A 383 -3.17 13.26 10.22
CA ASN A 383 -3.32 13.49 8.78
C ASN A 383 -4.25 12.47 8.12
N TYR A 384 -4.27 11.23 8.63
CA TYR A 384 -5.04 10.12 8.10
C TYR A 384 -5.91 9.53 9.21
N LEU A 385 -7.21 9.49 8.97
CA LEU A 385 -8.19 8.92 9.89
C LEU A 385 -9.09 7.94 9.15
N SER A 386 -9.13 6.70 9.64
CA SER A 386 -10.07 5.66 9.25
C SER A 386 -10.85 5.24 10.50
N ILE A 387 -12.16 5.20 10.38
CA ILE A 387 -13.06 4.73 11.44
C ILE A 387 -14.09 3.80 10.81
N ASP A 388 -14.08 2.57 11.27
CA ASP A 388 -15.03 1.54 10.87
C ASP A 388 -15.93 1.20 12.06
N ILE A 389 -17.24 1.46 11.93
CA ILE A 389 -18.22 1.18 12.98
C ILE A 389 -19.14 0.05 12.53
N TYR A 390 -18.94 -1.12 13.11
CA TYR A 390 -19.75 -2.32 12.84
C TYR A 390 -20.93 -2.47 13.81
N ASP A 391 -21.09 -1.53 14.75
CA ASP A 391 -22.19 -1.56 15.72
C ASP A 391 -23.53 -1.32 15.02
N ASN A 392 -24.47 -2.25 15.21
CA ASN A 392 -25.83 -2.16 14.68
C ASN A 392 -26.75 -1.26 15.52
N ILE A 393 -26.27 -0.66 16.61
CA ILE A 393 -27.01 0.28 17.45
C ILE A 393 -26.96 1.66 16.79
N LYS A 394 -28.12 2.12 16.37
CA LYS A 394 -28.27 3.38 15.62
C LYS A 394 -27.80 4.59 16.42
N GLU A 395 -28.14 4.64 17.72
CA GLU A 395 -27.78 5.72 18.63
C GLU A 395 -26.28 5.90 18.76
N ASN A 396 -25.51 4.81 18.72
CA ASN A 396 -24.06 4.84 18.79
C ASN A 396 -23.45 5.42 17.51
N ASN A 397 -23.93 4.99 16.34
CA ASN A 397 -23.50 5.55 15.06
C ASN A 397 -23.78 7.06 15.00
N SER A 398 -25.01 7.48 15.41
CA SER A 398 -25.38 8.89 15.50
C SER A 398 -24.47 9.69 16.44
N PHE A 399 -24.21 9.15 17.63
CA PHE A 399 -23.33 9.80 18.61
C PHE A 399 -21.90 9.98 18.07
N VAL A 400 -21.32 8.92 17.49
CA VAL A 400 -19.95 8.98 16.96
C VAL A 400 -19.85 10.01 15.85
N ILE A 401 -20.78 10.00 14.89
CA ILE A 401 -20.68 10.90 13.74
C ILE A 401 -20.86 12.37 14.14
N GLN A 402 -21.80 12.66 15.06
CA GLN A 402 -21.99 14.03 15.57
C GLN A 402 -20.75 14.53 16.33
N ARG A 403 -20.23 13.71 17.26
CA ARG A 403 -19.05 14.07 18.06
C ARG A 403 -17.81 14.20 17.20
N LEU A 404 -17.63 13.33 16.19
CA LEU A 404 -16.53 13.41 15.25
C LEU A 404 -16.51 14.76 14.52
N GLY A 405 -17.68 15.30 14.14
CA GLY A 405 -17.79 16.63 13.52
C GLY A 405 -17.20 17.77 14.35
N GLU A 406 -17.21 17.65 15.69
CA GLU A 406 -16.66 18.66 16.61
C GLU A 406 -15.14 18.53 16.82
N ILE A 407 -14.62 17.31 16.79
CA ILE A 407 -13.22 17.00 17.17
C ILE A 407 -12.28 16.77 15.99
N ILE A 408 -12.82 16.59 14.79
CA ILE A 408 -12.01 16.30 13.60
C ILE A 408 -10.96 17.40 13.34
N PRO A 409 -9.72 17.06 12.93
CA PRO A 409 -8.71 18.02 12.53
C PRO A 409 -9.22 18.95 11.43
N PHE A 410 -8.77 20.21 11.47
CA PHE A 410 -9.17 21.19 10.48
C PHE A 410 -8.57 20.94 9.07
N LYS A 411 -7.56 20.09 8.97
CA LYS A 411 -6.99 19.62 7.74
C LYS A 411 -6.68 18.12 7.84
N LEU A 412 -7.23 17.34 6.92
CA LEU A 412 -6.92 15.93 6.75
C LEU A 412 -6.50 15.63 5.31
N GLU A 413 -5.48 14.81 5.13
CA GLU A 413 -5.15 14.23 3.82
C GLU A 413 -6.15 13.13 3.43
N TYR A 414 -6.66 12.39 4.44
CA TYR A 414 -7.54 11.26 4.24
C TYR A 414 -8.52 11.10 5.40
N LEU A 415 -9.81 10.94 5.09
CA LEU A 415 -10.86 10.54 6.02
C LEU A 415 -11.66 9.39 5.41
N HIS A 416 -11.68 8.26 6.08
CA HIS A 416 -12.50 7.10 5.77
C HIS A 416 -13.50 6.88 6.90
N LEU A 417 -14.78 6.79 6.54
CA LEU A 417 -15.89 6.50 7.45
C LEU A 417 -16.66 5.30 6.92
N TYR A 418 -16.49 4.16 7.56
CA TYR A 418 -17.34 2.98 7.36
C TYR A 418 -18.33 2.89 8.51
N LEU A 419 -19.61 3.10 8.22
CA LEU A 419 -20.65 3.17 9.23
C LEU A 419 -21.76 2.18 8.89
N TYR A 420 -22.24 1.46 9.91
CA TYR A 420 -23.34 0.51 9.73
C TYR A 420 -24.64 1.25 9.39
N TYR A 421 -24.88 2.41 10.04
CA TYR A 421 -26.01 3.31 9.77
C TYR A 421 -25.55 4.75 9.70
N ILE A 422 -25.99 5.50 8.68
CA ILE A 422 -25.84 6.95 8.61
C ILE A 422 -27.21 7.57 8.44
N GLU A 423 -27.71 8.27 9.46
CA GLU A 423 -28.90 9.10 9.31
C GLU A 423 -28.52 10.42 8.61
N ALA A 424 -29.33 10.84 7.64
CA ALA A 424 -29.07 12.06 6.87
C ALA A 424 -29.00 13.31 7.78
N CYS A 425 -29.82 13.37 8.86
CA CYS A 425 -29.80 14.45 9.82
C CYS A 425 -28.51 14.50 10.64
N ASP A 426 -27.99 13.35 11.09
CA ASP A 426 -26.76 13.26 11.88
C ASP A 426 -25.54 13.59 11.03
N PHE A 427 -25.55 13.13 9.79
CA PHE A 427 -24.52 13.48 8.81
C PHE A 427 -24.51 14.98 8.47
N GLU A 428 -25.70 15.59 8.38
CA GLU A 428 -25.80 17.04 8.22
C GLU A 428 -25.23 17.79 9.42
N VAL A 429 -25.45 17.31 10.65
CA VAL A 429 -24.83 17.87 11.87
C VAL A 429 -23.32 17.76 11.81
N PHE A 430 -22.78 16.59 11.45
CA PHE A 430 -21.35 16.39 11.22
C PHE A 430 -20.77 17.41 10.25
N LEU A 431 -21.40 17.60 9.09
CA LEU A 431 -20.94 18.52 8.06
C LEU A 431 -21.02 19.99 8.49
N LYS A 432 -21.99 20.36 9.31
CA LYS A 432 -22.11 21.69 9.90
C LYS A 432 -21.05 21.96 10.96
N SER A 433 -20.83 21.00 11.86
CA SER A 433 -19.83 21.12 12.94
C SER A 433 -18.40 21.14 12.39
N SER A 434 -18.13 20.36 11.33
CA SER A 434 -16.82 20.32 10.65
C SER A 434 -16.68 21.30 9.50
N GLN A 435 -17.48 22.38 9.43
CA GLN A 435 -17.53 23.27 8.25
C GLN A 435 -16.20 23.95 7.87
N ASP A 436 -15.29 24.11 8.82
CA ASP A 436 -13.98 24.73 8.63
C ASP A 436 -12.89 23.71 8.30
N THR A 437 -13.24 22.41 8.22
CA THR A 437 -12.30 21.33 7.89
C THR A 437 -12.16 21.18 6.37
N PHE A 438 -10.92 21.09 5.91
CA PHE A 438 -10.59 20.65 4.55
C PHE A 438 -10.10 19.21 4.59
N ILE A 439 -10.73 18.34 3.80
CA ILE A 439 -10.39 16.92 3.67
C ILE A 439 -9.95 16.67 2.23
N LYS A 440 -8.69 16.29 2.01
CA LYS A 440 -8.21 16.08 0.64
C LYS A 440 -8.91 14.90 -0.04
N LYS A 441 -9.06 13.78 0.68
CA LYS A 441 -9.72 12.56 0.20
C LYS A 441 -10.73 12.09 1.24
N LEU A 442 -12.02 12.08 0.88
CA LEU A 442 -13.13 11.63 1.74
C LEU A 442 -13.76 10.37 1.18
N LEU A 443 -13.77 9.32 1.98
CA LEU A 443 -14.44 8.05 1.69
C LEU A 443 -15.56 7.84 2.70
N ILE A 444 -16.74 7.45 2.21
CA ILE A 444 -17.90 7.12 3.05
C ILE A 444 -18.49 5.81 2.57
N ASN A 445 -18.72 4.90 3.51
CA ASN A 445 -19.53 3.71 3.30
C ASN A 445 -20.68 3.69 4.30
N ASN A 446 -21.92 3.61 3.79
CA ASN A 446 -23.12 3.37 4.56
C ASN A 446 -23.57 1.93 4.29
N PHE A 447 -23.17 1.00 5.17
CA PHE A 447 -23.33 -0.43 4.91
C PHE A 447 -24.79 -0.87 4.84
N ASN A 448 -25.62 -0.40 5.78
CA ASN A 448 -27.03 -0.79 5.87
C ASN A 448 -27.96 0.39 5.50
N PHE A 449 -27.91 0.76 4.22
CA PHE A 449 -28.70 1.86 3.68
C PHE A 449 -30.20 1.52 3.67
N THR A 450 -31.01 2.36 4.28
CA THR A 450 -32.48 2.26 4.30
C THR A 450 -33.12 3.55 3.78
N GLU A 451 -34.44 3.50 3.52
CA GLU A 451 -35.18 4.68 3.07
C GLU A 451 -35.07 5.85 4.07
N GLY A 452 -34.75 7.04 3.60
CA GLY A 452 -34.53 8.24 4.43
C GLY A 452 -33.09 8.55 4.81
N GLN A 453 -32.13 7.73 4.38
CA GLN A 453 -30.69 7.90 4.69
C GLN A 453 -29.88 8.53 3.55
N ASP A 454 -30.53 9.20 2.61
CA ASP A 454 -29.83 9.87 1.51
C ASP A 454 -28.99 11.06 2.00
N ILE A 455 -27.67 10.87 2.04
CA ILE A 455 -26.70 11.90 2.46
C ILE A 455 -26.27 12.83 1.32
N LEU A 456 -26.61 12.53 0.06
CA LEU A 456 -26.15 13.29 -1.11
C LEU A 456 -26.58 14.77 -1.09
N PRO A 457 -27.81 15.13 -0.70
CA PRO A 457 -28.20 16.54 -0.59
C PRO A 457 -27.32 17.34 0.38
N SER A 458 -26.96 16.73 1.52
CA SER A 458 -26.06 17.35 2.49
C SER A 458 -24.64 17.49 1.95
N ILE A 459 -24.11 16.47 1.24
CA ILE A 459 -22.82 16.51 0.59
C ILE A 459 -22.76 17.63 -0.47
N LYS A 460 -23.80 17.73 -1.31
CA LYS A 460 -23.89 18.82 -2.31
C LYS A 460 -23.88 20.20 -1.66
N THR A 461 -24.57 20.34 -0.55
CA THR A 461 -24.70 21.62 0.15
C THR A 461 -23.43 22.04 0.88
N TYR A 462 -22.82 21.13 1.65
CA TYR A 462 -21.74 21.46 2.59
C TYR A 462 -20.34 21.13 2.07
N ILE A 463 -20.21 20.16 1.16
CA ILE A 463 -18.92 19.74 0.59
C ILE A 463 -18.73 20.33 -0.79
N MET A 464 -19.63 20.03 -1.72
CA MET A 464 -19.49 20.39 -3.13
C MET A 464 -19.45 21.91 -3.33
N LYS A 465 -20.48 22.62 -2.88
CA LYS A 465 -20.56 24.08 -3.05
C LYS A 465 -19.44 24.85 -2.32
N LYS A 466 -18.91 24.30 -1.24
CA LYS A 466 -17.82 24.90 -0.46
C LYS A 466 -16.43 24.39 -0.86
N ARG A 467 -16.32 23.46 -1.80
CA ARG A 467 -15.06 22.85 -2.30
C ARG A 467 -14.15 22.35 -1.18
N ARG A 468 -14.74 21.68 -0.19
CA ARG A 468 -14.02 21.21 1.01
C ARG A 468 -13.25 19.92 0.80
N VAL A 469 -13.44 19.25 -0.33
CA VAL A 469 -12.86 17.96 -0.66
C VAL A 469 -12.29 17.99 -2.07
N LYS A 470 -11.16 17.33 -2.31
CA LYS A 470 -10.58 17.19 -3.66
C LYS A 470 -10.97 15.87 -4.31
N TYR A 471 -10.98 14.78 -3.53
CA TYR A 471 -11.35 13.44 -3.98
C TYR A 471 -12.50 12.92 -3.11
N LEU A 472 -13.54 12.38 -3.74
CA LEU A 472 -14.73 11.88 -3.06
C LEU A 472 -15.03 10.47 -3.53
N ALA A 473 -15.26 9.55 -2.59
CA ALA A 473 -15.71 8.19 -2.89
C ALA A 473 -16.82 7.81 -1.91
N ILE A 474 -17.98 7.39 -2.41
CA ILE A 474 -19.14 7.05 -1.59
C ILE A 474 -19.72 5.74 -2.08
N ASN A 475 -19.95 4.84 -1.14
CA ASN A 475 -20.64 3.57 -1.33
C ASN A 475 -21.88 3.53 -0.43
N GLY A 476 -22.99 2.93 -0.91
CA GLY A 476 -24.20 2.77 -0.12
C GLY A 476 -25.02 4.06 0.11
N ALA A 477 -24.84 5.11 -0.72
CA ALA A 477 -25.52 6.39 -0.52
C ALA A 477 -26.85 6.52 -1.27
N PHE A 478 -27.23 5.53 -2.12
CA PHE A 478 -28.32 5.71 -3.09
C PHE A 478 -29.23 4.49 -3.20
N PHE A 479 -30.52 4.71 -3.05
CA PHE A 479 -31.52 3.67 -3.20
C PHE A 479 -32.01 3.65 -4.67
N ARG A 480 -31.60 2.67 -5.48
CA ARG A 480 -32.15 2.45 -6.82
C ARG A 480 -32.75 1.06 -7.05
N SER A 481 -32.38 0.06 -6.26
CA SER A 481 -33.00 -1.28 -6.32
C SER A 481 -32.64 -2.11 -5.08
N GLU A 482 -33.49 -3.06 -4.73
CA GLU A 482 -33.41 -3.88 -3.49
C GLU A 482 -32.15 -4.75 -3.35
N PHE A 483 -31.19 -4.72 -4.32
CA PHE A 483 -30.08 -5.69 -4.33
C PHE A 483 -28.71 -5.14 -4.76
N VAL A 484 -28.53 -3.82 -5.01
CA VAL A 484 -27.26 -3.27 -5.48
C VAL A 484 -26.91 -2.03 -4.66
N SER A 485 -25.81 -2.11 -3.90
CA SER A 485 -25.16 -0.92 -3.34
C SER A 485 -24.53 -0.14 -4.47
N ASP A 486 -25.09 1.02 -4.83
CA ASP A 486 -24.55 1.84 -5.89
C ASP A 486 -23.45 2.76 -5.36
N GLU A 487 -22.26 2.68 -5.94
CA GLU A 487 -21.21 3.68 -5.74
C GLU A 487 -21.56 4.99 -6.46
N LEU A 488 -21.27 6.13 -5.82
CA LEU A 488 -21.41 7.45 -6.45
C LEU A 488 -20.66 7.53 -7.80
N PHE A 489 -19.54 6.85 -7.89
CA PHE A 489 -18.70 6.77 -9.08
C PHE A 489 -19.45 6.25 -10.32
N LEU A 490 -20.45 5.38 -10.14
CA LEU A 490 -21.27 4.82 -11.21
C LEU A 490 -22.36 5.77 -11.72
N LEU A 491 -22.66 6.85 -10.98
CA LEU A 491 -23.68 7.83 -11.31
C LEU A 491 -23.14 8.95 -12.19
N LYS A 492 -23.05 8.71 -13.50
CA LYS A 492 -22.39 9.61 -14.47
C LYS A 492 -22.82 11.09 -14.41
N ASP A 493 -24.08 11.36 -14.15
CA ASP A 493 -24.58 12.74 -14.11
C ASP A 493 -24.19 13.44 -12.81
N GLU A 494 -24.23 12.73 -11.68
CA GLU A 494 -23.74 13.21 -10.40
C GLU A 494 -22.22 13.48 -10.46
N VAL A 495 -21.46 12.54 -11.03
CA VAL A 495 -19.99 12.69 -11.22
C VAL A 495 -19.68 13.96 -12.00
N LYS A 496 -20.40 14.24 -13.09
CA LYS A 496 -20.22 15.47 -13.88
C LYS A 496 -20.52 16.73 -13.06
N GLU A 497 -21.55 16.71 -12.22
CA GLU A 497 -21.89 17.85 -11.37
C GLU A 497 -20.75 18.16 -10.38
N PHE A 498 -20.19 17.14 -9.70
CA PHE A 498 -19.04 17.30 -8.81
C PHE A 498 -17.79 17.83 -9.52
N MET A 499 -17.55 17.38 -10.77
CA MET A 499 -16.41 17.87 -11.58
C MET A 499 -16.48 19.39 -11.86
N LEU A 500 -17.68 19.98 -11.95
CA LEU A 500 -17.83 21.43 -12.10
C LEU A 500 -17.31 22.23 -10.89
N TYR A 501 -17.14 21.56 -9.75
CA TYR A 501 -16.61 22.14 -8.52
C TYR A 501 -15.18 21.68 -8.21
N ASP A 502 -14.44 21.13 -9.19
CA ASP A 502 -13.08 20.59 -9.07
C ASP A 502 -12.97 19.39 -8.10
N ILE A 503 -14.06 18.66 -7.88
CA ILE A 503 -14.08 17.45 -7.06
C ILE A 503 -14.04 16.22 -7.98
N LYS A 504 -13.03 15.37 -7.79
CA LYS A 504 -12.91 14.10 -8.51
C LYS A 504 -13.61 13.00 -7.72
N VAL A 505 -14.68 12.46 -8.28
CA VAL A 505 -15.33 11.26 -7.76
C VAL A 505 -14.54 10.03 -8.19
N GLN A 506 -14.25 9.13 -7.26
CA GLN A 506 -13.46 7.92 -7.44
C GLN A 506 -14.26 6.69 -7.03
N SER A 507 -13.85 5.49 -7.51
CA SER A 507 -14.34 4.23 -6.97
C SER A 507 -14.00 4.13 -5.49
N TYR A 508 -14.95 3.67 -4.67
CA TYR A 508 -14.76 3.54 -3.24
C TYR A 508 -13.71 2.48 -2.94
N HIS A 509 -13.84 1.28 -3.52
CA HIS A 509 -12.93 0.16 -3.26
C HIS A 509 -11.48 0.46 -3.68
N ASP A 510 -11.29 1.13 -4.82
CA ASP A 510 -9.96 1.54 -5.29
C ASP A 510 -9.37 2.71 -4.47
N SER A 511 -10.20 3.33 -3.63
CA SER A 511 -9.82 4.50 -2.84
C SER A 511 -9.42 4.18 -1.42
N ILE A 512 -9.73 2.99 -0.91
CA ILE A 512 -9.30 2.53 0.41
C ILE A 512 -7.77 2.40 0.44
N ILE A 513 -7.15 2.87 1.52
CA ILE A 513 -5.70 2.72 1.70
C ILE A 513 -5.37 1.24 1.90
N ASN A 514 -4.59 0.68 0.98
CA ASN A 514 -3.95 -0.61 1.20
C ASN A 514 -2.71 -0.41 2.08
N LEU A 515 -2.75 -0.94 3.31
CA LEU A 515 -1.64 -0.75 4.26
C LEU A 515 -0.31 -1.33 3.77
N TYR A 516 -0.33 -2.43 3.03
CA TYR A 516 0.89 -2.99 2.43
C TYR A 516 1.54 -1.99 1.46
N ASP A 517 0.76 -1.40 0.56
CA ASP A 517 1.27 -0.40 -0.37
C ASP A 517 1.67 0.90 0.34
N TYR A 518 0.88 1.34 1.33
CA TYR A 518 1.22 2.50 2.15
C TYR A 518 2.57 2.32 2.87
N MET A 519 2.81 1.14 3.48
CA MET A 519 4.06 0.85 4.19
C MET A 519 5.27 0.73 3.26
N LYS A 520 5.07 0.34 2.00
CA LYS A 520 6.16 0.37 1.01
C LYS A 520 6.64 1.79 0.69
N GLU A 521 5.77 2.78 0.79
CA GLU A 521 6.10 4.18 0.52
C GLU A 521 6.65 4.92 1.76
N VAL A 522 6.41 4.41 2.98
CA VAL A 522 6.93 5.00 4.22
C VAL A 522 8.44 4.81 4.28
N ASN A 523 9.16 5.90 4.51
CA ASN A 523 10.62 5.95 4.65
C ASN A 523 11.05 5.83 6.12
#